data_85a1464d96d3e2f9d7c36dae05f2c1bd
#
_entry.id   85a1464d96d3e2f9d7c36dae05f2c1bd
#
_cell.length_a   1.000
_cell.length_b   1.000
_cell.length_c   1.000
_cell.angle_alpha   90.00
_cell.angle_beta   90.00
_cell.angle_gamma   90.00
#
_symmetry.space_group_name_H-M   'P 1'
#
loop_
_entity.id
_entity.type
_entity.pdbx_description
1 polymer ?
#
loop_
_entity_poly.entity_id
_entity_poly.type
_entity_poly.pdbx_seq_one_letter_code
_entity_poly.pdbx_strand_id
1 'polypeptide(L)'
;MPPKKKTTPRKSTPPPRAAGGGGRSGRKPPPPITVGRPKPWGLIALTLVVVVFAGLVIGYAVFRVNKSNQNSPEAKAEDAKAIPGIVLKDFPSRNHVQVVVNYPDSPPFGGDHDPTWADCNGTVYPSELRKENAVHMLEHGAVWITYKPGLAADQVDALKQKVSGVGYMALSPYPGLKSNVALQSWGHQLFVDSATDPRVGRFIDDLRLNSAVTPEFGATCTNPDFKANPSPPDPSGAAAPSASATAG
;
A
#
# COMPACT_ATOMS: atom_id res chain seq x y z
N MET A 1 75.25 -17.17 10.05
CA MET A 1 76.68 -16.92 10.34
C MET A 1 77.37 -16.71 9.01
N PRO A 2 78.20 -15.72 8.81
CA PRO A 2 79.24 -15.10 9.62
C PRO A 2 79.31 -13.54 9.44
N PRO A 3 80.43 -12.84 9.77
CA PRO A 3 80.61 -12.25 11.11
C PRO A 3 80.74 -10.73 11.09
N LYS A 4 80.74 -10.17 12.29
CA LYS A 4 80.91 -8.74 12.64
C LYS A 4 82.30 -8.26 12.30
N LYS A 5 82.51 -7.02 11.79
CA LYS A 5 83.75 -6.24 11.93
C LYS A 5 83.49 -4.97 12.73
N LYS A 6 84.16 -4.87 13.88
CA LYS A 6 84.43 -3.70 14.66
C LYS A 6 85.51 -2.84 13.98
N THR A 7 85.30 -1.52 14.00
CA THR A 7 86.45 -0.60 13.84
C THR A 7 86.35 0.56 14.82
N THR A 8 87.37 0.80 15.52
CA THR A 8 87.68 1.64 16.65
C THR A 8 87.91 3.11 16.24
N PRO A 9 87.91 4.07 17.15
CA PRO A 9 87.83 5.53 16.84
C PRO A 9 89.25 6.15 16.71
N ARG A 10 89.34 7.13 15.86
CA ARG A 10 90.58 7.94 15.70
C ARG A 10 90.37 9.30 16.40
N LYS A 11 91.27 9.53 17.43
CA LYS A 11 91.45 10.84 18.04
C LYS A 11 92.12 11.78 17.05
N SER A 12 91.70 13.00 16.95
CA SER A 12 92.41 14.11 16.36
C SER A 12 92.37 15.36 17.26
N THR A 13 93.52 15.87 17.46
CA THR A 13 93.99 17.00 18.32
C THR A 13 93.48 18.37 17.82
N PRO A 14 93.26 19.34 18.70
CA PRO A 14 92.81 20.67 18.29
C PRO A 14 93.94 21.59 17.88
N PRO A 15 93.73 22.55 16.95
CA PRO A 15 94.70 23.64 16.67
C PRO A 15 94.37 24.91 17.51
N PRO A 16 95.38 25.82 17.56
CA PRO A 16 95.45 26.87 18.58
C PRO A 16 94.55 28.08 18.37
N ARG A 17 94.30 28.72 19.46
CA ARG A 17 93.49 29.95 19.73
C ARG A 17 94.16 31.19 19.16
N ALA A 18 93.48 31.92 18.27
CA ALA A 18 93.81 33.27 17.90
C ALA A 18 92.87 34.28 18.60
N ALA A 19 93.43 35.21 19.33
CA ALA A 19 92.72 36.31 19.95
C ALA A 19 92.50 37.45 18.92
N GLY A 20 91.25 37.88 18.83
CA GLY A 20 90.91 39.07 18.01
C GLY A 20 89.61 39.65 18.53
N GLY A 21 89.69 40.75 19.27
CA GLY A 21 88.57 41.52 19.78
C GLY A 21 87.81 42.20 18.65
N GLY A 22 86.52 42.25 18.78
CA GLY A 22 85.62 42.97 17.91
C GLY A 22 84.21 43.08 18.54
N GLY A 23 83.89 44.27 18.97
CA GLY A 23 82.66 44.64 19.65
C GLY A 23 81.44 44.19 18.88
N ARG A 24 80.62 43.34 19.48
CA ARG A 24 79.29 43.00 18.97
C ARG A 24 78.27 44.01 19.51
N SER A 25 77.80 44.91 18.61
CA SER A 25 76.58 45.65 18.80
C SER A 25 75.42 44.72 18.98
N GLY A 26 74.77 44.78 20.13
CA GLY A 26 73.62 43.96 20.46
C GLY A 26 72.44 44.20 19.50
N ARG A 27 72.28 43.35 18.51
CA ARG A 27 70.99 43.24 17.79
C ARG A 27 70.03 42.50 18.66
N LYS A 28 68.94 43.20 19.10
CA LYS A 28 67.81 42.53 19.75
C LYS A 28 67.26 41.47 18.85
N PRO A 29 66.89 40.28 19.35
CA PRO A 29 66.26 39.25 18.55
C PRO A 29 64.91 39.81 18.02
N PRO A 30 64.55 39.44 16.77
CA PRO A 30 63.24 39.84 16.23
C PRO A 30 62.13 39.27 17.09
N PRO A 31 61.00 39.97 17.23
CA PRO A 31 59.85 39.44 18.00
C PRO A 31 59.34 38.15 17.39
N PRO A 32 58.84 37.21 18.20
CA PRO A 32 58.29 35.96 17.71
C PRO A 32 57.11 36.24 16.77
N ILE A 33 57.17 35.70 15.55
CA ILE A 33 56.06 35.78 14.59
C ILE A 33 54.96 34.82 15.11
N THR A 34 53.94 35.39 15.74
CA THR A 34 52.73 34.65 16.07
C THR A 34 51.94 34.40 14.77
N VAL A 35 52.15 33.25 14.15
CA VAL A 35 51.32 32.77 13.04
C VAL A 35 49.94 32.42 13.64
N GLY A 36 49.02 33.35 13.54
CA GLY A 36 47.64 33.14 13.89
C GLY A 36 47.11 32.02 13.00
N ARG A 37 46.76 30.86 13.59
CA ARG A 37 46.11 29.76 12.85
C ARG A 37 44.79 30.27 12.31
N PRO A 38 44.58 30.29 11.00
CA PRO A 38 43.28 30.70 10.43
C PRO A 38 42.19 29.79 10.98
N LYS A 39 41.11 30.35 11.50
CA LYS A 39 39.97 29.59 11.96
C LYS A 39 39.42 28.79 10.78
N PRO A 40 39.18 27.49 10.92
CA PRO A 40 38.79 26.63 9.81
C PRO A 40 37.29 26.78 9.42
N TRP A 41 36.88 28.02 9.15
CA TRP A 41 35.51 28.36 8.81
C TRP A 41 34.99 27.58 7.60
N GLY A 42 35.86 27.27 6.62
CA GLY A 42 35.51 26.49 5.47
C GLY A 42 35.14 25.02 5.83
N LEU A 43 35.90 24.42 6.76
CA LEU A 43 35.59 23.07 7.26
C LEU A 43 34.28 23.06 8.06
N ILE A 44 34.05 24.07 8.90
CA ILE A 44 32.81 24.20 9.69
C ILE A 44 31.62 24.37 8.73
N ALA A 45 31.71 25.23 7.74
CA ALA A 45 30.65 25.40 6.75
C ALA A 45 30.39 24.13 5.96
N LEU A 46 31.43 23.43 5.51
CA LEU A 46 31.30 22.14 4.81
C LEU A 46 30.62 21.08 5.69
N THR A 47 31.03 20.97 6.96
CA THR A 47 30.43 20.03 7.91
C THR A 47 28.95 20.34 8.11
N LEU A 48 28.57 21.61 8.25
CA LEU A 48 27.17 22.02 8.39
C LEU A 48 26.35 21.63 7.13
N VAL A 49 26.89 21.91 5.93
CA VAL A 49 26.22 21.50 4.68
C VAL A 49 26.02 20.00 4.62
N VAL A 50 27.03 19.20 4.97
CA VAL A 50 26.93 17.74 4.98
C VAL A 50 25.89 17.25 6.01
N VAL A 51 25.90 17.83 7.22
CA VAL A 51 24.93 17.47 8.26
C VAL A 51 23.50 17.81 7.84
N VAL A 52 23.28 19.00 7.28
CA VAL A 52 21.95 19.40 6.78
C VAL A 52 21.52 18.49 5.64
N PHE A 53 22.40 18.22 4.69
CA PHE A 53 22.09 17.32 3.58
C PHE A 53 21.75 15.89 4.07
N ALA A 54 22.57 15.35 4.98
CA ALA A 54 22.30 14.03 5.58
C ALA A 54 20.95 14.04 6.33
N GLY A 55 20.64 15.09 7.09
CA GLY A 55 19.35 15.26 7.76
C GLY A 55 18.17 15.28 6.79
N LEU A 56 18.29 15.99 5.66
CA LEU A 56 17.27 16.02 4.61
C LEU A 56 17.07 14.64 3.95
N VAL A 57 18.16 13.93 3.65
CA VAL A 57 18.10 12.60 3.06
C VAL A 57 17.43 11.60 4.01
N ILE A 58 17.85 11.61 5.28
CA ILE A 58 17.24 10.73 6.31
C ILE A 58 15.77 11.10 6.52
N GLY A 59 15.44 12.38 6.66
CA GLY A 59 14.06 12.84 6.81
C GLY A 59 13.18 12.44 5.63
N TYR A 60 13.68 12.59 4.40
CA TYR A 60 12.99 12.13 3.19
C TYR A 60 12.82 10.62 3.16
N ALA A 61 13.85 9.84 3.52
CA ALA A 61 13.78 8.39 3.58
C ALA A 61 12.74 7.92 4.60
N VAL A 62 12.75 8.49 5.82
CA VAL A 62 11.75 8.17 6.86
C VAL A 62 10.34 8.55 6.39
N PHE A 63 10.16 9.71 5.78
CA PHE A 63 8.87 10.12 5.21
C PHE A 63 8.38 9.14 4.14
N ARG A 64 9.27 8.70 3.23
CA ARG A 64 8.93 7.73 2.17
C ARG A 64 8.57 6.37 2.73
N VAL A 65 9.34 5.86 3.69
CA VAL A 65 9.07 4.58 4.35
C VAL A 65 7.74 4.62 5.10
N ASN A 66 7.49 5.69 5.88
CA ASN A 66 6.24 5.84 6.61
C ASN A 66 5.03 5.91 5.67
N LYS A 67 5.12 6.69 4.58
CA LYS A 67 4.06 6.75 3.57
C LYS A 67 3.86 5.40 2.87
N SER A 68 4.92 4.64 2.59
CA SER A 68 4.82 3.30 2.01
C SER A 68 4.10 2.34 2.96
N ASN A 69 4.43 2.39 4.25
CA ASN A 69 3.79 1.53 5.26
C ASN A 69 2.29 1.85 5.42
N GLN A 70 1.90 3.12 5.37
CA GLN A 70 0.50 3.54 5.42
C GLN A 70 -0.32 3.11 4.19
N ASN A 71 0.32 2.85 3.07
CA ASN A 71 -0.33 2.39 1.83
C ASN A 71 -0.10 0.90 1.57
N SER A 72 0.41 0.14 2.54
CA SER A 72 0.56 -1.30 2.38
C SER A 72 -0.82 -1.98 2.32
N PRO A 73 -0.95 -3.14 1.66
CA PRO A 73 -2.20 -3.89 1.62
C PRO A 73 -2.74 -4.19 3.02
N GLU A 74 -1.87 -4.53 3.97
CA GLU A 74 -2.23 -4.82 5.35
C GLU A 74 -2.77 -3.58 6.08
N ALA A 75 -2.11 -2.43 5.92
CA ALA A 75 -2.59 -1.18 6.51
C ALA A 75 -3.97 -0.79 5.96
N LYS A 76 -4.17 -0.90 4.65
CA LYS A 76 -5.47 -0.68 4.01
C LYS A 76 -6.53 -1.66 4.48
N ALA A 77 -6.19 -2.94 4.67
CA ALA A 77 -7.11 -3.93 5.21
C ALA A 77 -7.54 -3.59 6.65
N GLU A 78 -6.62 -3.08 7.48
CA GLU A 78 -6.97 -2.59 8.81
C GLU A 78 -7.82 -1.31 8.76
N ASP A 79 -7.50 -0.37 7.86
CA ASP A 79 -8.28 0.85 7.66
C ASP A 79 -9.70 0.53 7.19
N ALA A 80 -9.86 -0.49 6.34
CA ALA A 80 -11.18 -0.97 5.92
C ALA A 80 -12.04 -1.44 7.10
N LYS A 81 -11.45 -2.16 8.07
CA LYS A 81 -12.16 -2.61 9.29
C LYS A 81 -12.68 -1.44 10.14
N ALA A 82 -12.05 -0.28 10.03
CA ALA A 82 -12.46 0.93 10.72
C ALA A 82 -13.55 1.73 9.99
N ILE A 83 -14.05 1.28 8.83
CA ILE A 83 -15.16 1.94 8.12
C ILE A 83 -16.45 1.76 8.94
N PRO A 84 -17.14 2.83 9.34
CA PRO A 84 -18.36 2.70 10.13
C PRO A 84 -19.43 1.89 9.39
N GLY A 85 -19.94 0.85 10.04
CA GLY A 85 -21.00 -0.01 9.49
C GLY A 85 -20.49 -1.11 8.53
N ILE A 86 -19.20 -1.30 8.43
CA ILE A 86 -18.66 -2.45 7.69
C ILE A 86 -19.06 -3.76 8.35
N VAL A 87 -19.41 -4.74 7.53
CA VAL A 87 -19.65 -6.12 7.94
C VAL A 87 -18.44 -6.95 7.53
N LEU A 88 -17.89 -7.70 8.47
CA LEU A 88 -16.75 -8.58 8.25
C LEU A 88 -17.17 -10.02 8.46
N LYS A 89 -16.73 -10.92 7.59
CA LYS A 89 -16.99 -12.34 7.72
C LYS A 89 -15.90 -13.18 7.08
N ASP A 90 -15.49 -14.21 7.78
CA ASP A 90 -14.58 -15.22 7.24
C ASP A 90 -15.39 -16.31 6.49
N PHE A 91 -14.86 -16.71 5.35
CA PHE A 91 -15.42 -17.79 4.53
C PHE A 91 -14.42 -18.94 4.46
N PRO A 92 -14.61 -19.99 5.28
CA PRO A 92 -13.70 -21.13 5.33
C PRO A 92 -13.75 -22.00 4.07
N SER A 93 -14.89 -21.94 3.34
CA SER A 93 -15.07 -22.64 2.07
C SER A 93 -15.09 -21.66 0.91
N ARG A 94 -14.46 -22.05 -0.20
CA ARG A 94 -14.40 -21.31 -1.46
C ARG A 94 -14.27 -22.27 -2.64
N ASN A 95 -15.06 -23.32 -2.62
CA ASN A 95 -15.03 -24.32 -3.68
C ASN A 95 -15.73 -23.82 -4.93
N HIS A 96 -15.17 -24.16 -6.08
CA HIS A 96 -15.87 -24.01 -7.35
C HIS A 96 -16.95 -25.07 -7.48
N VAL A 97 -18.21 -24.65 -7.57
CA VAL A 97 -19.38 -25.52 -7.66
C VAL A 97 -20.28 -25.09 -8.81
N GLN A 98 -20.92 -26.06 -9.48
CA GLN A 98 -21.83 -25.78 -10.60
C GLN A 98 -23.32 -25.88 -10.17
N VAL A 99 -23.59 -25.70 -8.90
CA VAL A 99 -24.93 -25.74 -8.30
C VAL A 99 -25.29 -24.36 -7.74
N VAL A 100 -26.58 -24.14 -7.54
CA VAL A 100 -27.07 -22.94 -6.83
C VAL A 100 -26.59 -23.00 -5.38
N VAL A 101 -25.97 -21.94 -4.93
CA VAL A 101 -25.50 -21.78 -3.55
C VAL A 101 -26.52 -20.99 -2.74
N ASN A 102 -26.96 -21.57 -1.64
CA ASN A 102 -27.84 -20.86 -0.71
C ASN A 102 -27.02 -19.96 0.23
N TYR A 103 -26.75 -18.75 -0.21
CA TYR A 103 -25.99 -17.80 0.60
C TYR A 103 -26.83 -17.24 1.75
N PRO A 104 -26.30 -17.22 2.98
CA PRO A 104 -26.98 -16.61 4.12
C PRO A 104 -26.97 -15.07 4.07
N ASP A 105 -26.06 -14.49 3.29
CA ASP A 105 -25.88 -13.04 3.13
C ASP A 105 -26.46 -12.58 1.78
N SER A 106 -27.07 -11.40 1.77
CA SER A 106 -27.69 -10.83 0.55
C SER A 106 -27.40 -9.34 0.44
N PRO A 107 -26.58 -8.92 -0.55
CA PRO A 107 -25.81 -9.71 -1.53
C PRO A 107 -24.75 -10.60 -0.86
N PRO A 108 -24.36 -11.74 -1.46
CA PRO A 108 -23.26 -12.53 -0.95
C PRO A 108 -21.92 -11.84 -1.16
N PHE A 109 -20.95 -12.12 -0.26
CA PHE A 109 -19.65 -11.50 -0.33
C PHE A 109 -18.48 -12.46 -0.02
N GLY A 110 -18.69 -13.75 -0.31
CA GLY A 110 -17.72 -14.85 -0.23
C GLY A 110 -18.43 -16.21 -0.10
N GLY A 111 -17.65 -17.28 -0.05
CA GLY A 111 -18.12 -18.65 0.04
C GLY A 111 -17.96 -19.43 -1.26
N ASP A 112 -18.58 -20.62 -1.33
CA ASP A 112 -18.57 -21.45 -2.54
C ASP A 112 -19.23 -20.71 -3.71
N HIS A 113 -18.72 -20.90 -4.93
CA HIS A 113 -19.14 -20.12 -6.09
C HIS A 113 -18.92 -20.88 -7.41
N ASP A 114 -19.43 -20.35 -8.51
CA ASP A 114 -19.29 -20.92 -9.85
C ASP A 114 -17.83 -20.80 -10.36
N PRO A 115 -17.28 -21.79 -11.07
CA PRO A 115 -15.95 -21.68 -11.68
C PRO A 115 -15.83 -20.57 -12.74
N THR A 116 -16.94 -20.02 -13.22
CA THR A 116 -16.96 -18.90 -14.15
C THR A 116 -17.18 -17.60 -13.38
N TRP A 117 -16.27 -16.64 -13.50
CA TRP A 117 -16.40 -15.33 -12.87
C TRP A 117 -17.17 -14.35 -13.75
N ALA A 118 -17.88 -13.41 -13.14
CA ALA A 118 -18.42 -12.26 -13.83
C ALA A 118 -17.27 -11.31 -14.23
N ASP A 119 -17.30 -10.78 -15.48
CA ASP A 119 -16.32 -9.78 -15.90
C ASP A 119 -16.32 -8.58 -14.92
N CYS A 120 -15.17 -8.31 -14.33
CA CYS A 120 -14.99 -7.24 -13.35
C CYS A 120 -13.98 -6.18 -13.81
N ASN A 121 -13.81 -6.04 -15.11
CA ASN A 121 -12.92 -5.02 -15.66
C ASN A 121 -13.65 -3.70 -15.95
N GLY A 122 -14.26 -3.13 -14.91
CA GLY A 122 -15.03 -1.88 -15.00
C GLY A 122 -16.39 -2.05 -15.67
N THR A 123 -17.01 -3.21 -15.48
CA THR A 123 -18.25 -3.57 -16.17
C THR A 123 -19.47 -3.11 -15.42
N VAL A 124 -20.34 -2.39 -16.13
CA VAL A 124 -21.67 -1.97 -15.67
C VAL A 124 -22.70 -2.91 -16.31
N TYR A 125 -23.30 -3.74 -15.50
CA TYR A 125 -24.33 -4.68 -15.93
C TYR A 125 -25.70 -4.03 -15.93
N PRO A 126 -26.50 -4.24 -16.98
CA PRO A 126 -27.87 -3.66 -17.05
C PRO A 126 -28.88 -4.43 -16.21
N SER A 127 -28.55 -5.66 -15.82
CA SER A 127 -29.42 -6.57 -15.05
C SER A 127 -28.68 -7.17 -13.86
N GLU A 128 -29.41 -7.81 -12.96
CA GLU A 128 -28.86 -8.57 -11.85
C GLU A 128 -27.88 -9.64 -12.35
N LEU A 129 -26.79 -9.83 -11.62
CA LEU A 129 -25.85 -10.92 -11.85
C LEU A 129 -26.28 -12.20 -11.12
N ARG A 130 -25.97 -13.34 -11.69
CA ARG A 130 -26.02 -14.59 -10.96
C ARG A 130 -25.00 -14.53 -9.81
N LYS A 131 -25.44 -14.85 -8.59
CA LYS A 131 -24.71 -14.61 -7.34
C LYS A 131 -23.38 -15.35 -7.31
N GLU A 132 -23.36 -16.59 -7.76
CA GLU A 132 -22.18 -17.43 -7.77
C GLU A 132 -21.08 -16.88 -8.69
N ASN A 133 -21.44 -16.33 -9.85
CA ASN A 133 -20.48 -15.71 -10.75
C ASN A 133 -19.97 -14.37 -10.19
N ALA A 134 -20.83 -13.65 -9.46
CA ALA A 134 -20.44 -12.42 -8.77
C ALA A 134 -19.49 -12.69 -7.58
N VAL A 135 -19.74 -13.74 -6.79
CA VAL A 135 -18.84 -14.11 -5.69
C VAL A 135 -17.45 -14.49 -6.20
N HIS A 136 -17.35 -15.21 -7.34
CA HIS A 136 -16.05 -15.55 -7.91
C HIS A 136 -15.20 -14.31 -8.25
N MET A 137 -15.79 -13.27 -8.86
CA MET A 137 -15.00 -12.06 -9.13
C MET A 137 -14.50 -11.36 -7.86
N LEU A 138 -15.16 -11.53 -6.70
CA LEU A 138 -14.66 -11.02 -5.42
C LEU A 138 -13.39 -11.77 -4.97
N GLU A 139 -13.30 -13.08 -5.26
CA GLU A 139 -12.11 -13.87 -4.98
C GLU A 139 -10.89 -13.38 -5.75
N HIS A 140 -11.08 -12.84 -6.98
CA HIS A 140 -10.03 -12.19 -7.77
C HIS A 140 -9.62 -10.82 -7.23
N GLY A 141 -10.36 -10.27 -6.26
CA GLY A 141 -10.10 -8.96 -5.64
C GLY A 141 -10.95 -7.82 -6.19
N ALA A 142 -12.06 -8.13 -6.86
CA ALA A 142 -12.98 -7.09 -7.29
C ALA A 142 -13.79 -6.50 -6.14
N VAL A 143 -14.22 -5.26 -6.33
CA VAL A 143 -15.32 -4.64 -5.59
C VAL A 143 -16.56 -4.68 -6.46
N TRP A 144 -17.59 -5.36 -5.97
CA TRP A 144 -18.91 -5.37 -6.58
C TRP A 144 -19.80 -4.35 -5.92
N ILE A 145 -20.23 -3.34 -6.67
CA ILE A 145 -21.24 -2.40 -6.20
C ILE A 145 -22.61 -2.86 -6.68
N THR A 146 -23.54 -2.93 -5.77
CA THR A 146 -24.94 -3.26 -6.07
C THR A 146 -25.84 -2.09 -5.70
N TYR A 147 -26.91 -1.90 -6.47
CA TYR A 147 -27.90 -0.87 -6.18
C TYR A 147 -29.33 -1.40 -6.29
N LYS A 148 -30.22 -0.83 -5.52
CA LYS A 148 -31.64 -1.17 -5.51
C LYS A 148 -32.29 -0.74 -6.82
N PRO A 149 -33.02 -1.61 -7.54
CA PRO A 149 -33.82 -1.19 -8.68
C PRO A 149 -34.75 -0.04 -8.32
N GLY A 150 -34.81 0.98 -9.18
CA GLY A 150 -35.56 2.20 -8.90
C GLY A 150 -34.76 3.30 -8.16
N LEU A 151 -33.48 3.08 -7.88
CA LEU A 151 -32.60 4.14 -7.40
C LEU A 151 -32.59 5.31 -8.40
N ALA A 152 -32.60 6.56 -7.91
CA ALA A 152 -32.60 7.76 -8.74
C ALA A 152 -31.46 7.76 -9.75
N ALA A 153 -31.72 8.23 -10.97
CA ALA A 153 -30.80 8.12 -12.10
C ALA A 153 -29.44 8.81 -11.83
N ASP A 154 -29.45 9.96 -11.17
CA ASP A 154 -28.24 10.69 -10.77
C ASP A 154 -27.36 9.87 -9.81
N GLN A 155 -27.95 9.11 -8.91
CA GLN A 155 -27.23 8.20 -8.00
C GLN A 155 -26.62 7.01 -8.77
N VAL A 156 -27.40 6.43 -9.70
CA VAL A 156 -26.88 5.33 -10.55
C VAL A 156 -25.73 5.84 -11.43
N ASP A 157 -25.84 7.02 -11.99
CA ASP A 157 -24.78 7.61 -12.82
C ASP A 157 -23.52 7.93 -12.00
N ALA A 158 -23.68 8.37 -10.75
CA ALA A 158 -22.55 8.55 -9.83
C ALA A 158 -21.83 7.22 -9.54
N LEU A 159 -22.56 6.11 -9.41
CA LEU A 159 -21.94 4.77 -9.26
C LEU A 159 -21.28 4.31 -10.57
N LYS A 160 -21.89 4.51 -11.72
CA LYS A 160 -21.30 4.19 -13.02
C LYS A 160 -19.96 4.92 -13.23
N GLN A 161 -19.86 6.19 -12.85
CA GLN A 161 -18.63 6.97 -12.95
C GLN A 161 -17.49 6.38 -12.10
N LYS A 162 -17.80 5.74 -10.98
CA LYS A 162 -16.81 5.08 -10.12
C LYS A 162 -16.34 3.74 -10.68
N VAL A 163 -17.14 3.08 -11.51
CA VAL A 163 -16.92 1.71 -11.98
C VAL A 163 -16.43 1.66 -13.43
N SER A 164 -17.04 2.44 -14.33
CA SER A 164 -16.81 2.32 -15.77
C SER A 164 -15.34 2.43 -16.15
N GLY A 165 -14.79 1.36 -16.73
CA GLY A 165 -13.39 1.30 -17.17
C GLY A 165 -12.36 1.16 -16.04
N VAL A 166 -12.78 0.99 -14.80
CA VAL A 166 -11.90 0.77 -13.65
C VAL A 166 -11.75 -0.73 -13.41
N GLY A 167 -10.56 -1.27 -13.61
CA GLY A 167 -10.29 -2.70 -13.39
C GLY A 167 -10.60 -3.14 -11.95
N TYR A 168 -11.05 -4.38 -11.80
CA TYR A 168 -11.50 -4.97 -10.53
C TYR A 168 -12.67 -4.22 -9.91
N MET A 169 -13.59 -3.77 -10.77
CA MET A 169 -14.85 -3.14 -10.38
C MET A 169 -15.99 -3.70 -11.23
N ALA A 170 -17.14 -3.91 -10.61
CA ALA A 170 -18.39 -4.22 -11.29
C ALA A 170 -19.56 -3.49 -10.63
N LEU A 171 -20.58 -3.15 -11.42
CA LEU A 171 -21.83 -2.55 -10.96
C LEU A 171 -23.00 -3.33 -11.52
N SER A 172 -23.97 -3.67 -10.70
CA SER A 172 -25.23 -4.25 -11.16
C SER A 172 -26.43 -3.82 -10.28
N PRO A 173 -27.65 -3.82 -10.80
CA PRO A 173 -28.83 -3.81 -9.95
C PRO A 173 -28.86 -5.08 -9.10
N TYR A 174 -29.52 -5.00 -7.93
CA TYR A 174 -29.75 -6.13 -7.04
C TYR A 174 -31.16 -6.03 -6.43
N PRO A 175 -32.11 -6.80 -6.94
CA PRO A 175 -33.48 -6.86 -6.37
C PRO A 175 -33.47 -7.32 -4.91
N GLY A 176 -34.32 -6.71 -4.08
CA GLY A 176 -34.41 -7.07 -2.66
C GLY A 176 -33.28 -6.51 -1.77
N LEU A 177 -32.44 -5.59 -2.30
CA LEU A 177 -31.40 -4.95 -1.51
C LEU A 177 -32.01 -4.16 -0.33
N LYS A 178 -31.44 -4.34 0.87
CA LYS A 178 -31.96 -3.71 2.11
C LYS A 178 -31.72 -2.20 2.16
N SER A 179 -30.63 -1.72 1.53
CA SER A 179 -30.28 -0.30 1.40
C SER A 179 -30.40 0.16 -0.05
N ASN A 180 -30.14 1.41 -0.34
CA ASN A 180 -30.11 1.92 -1.71
C ASN A 180 -28.90 1.40 -2.49
N VAL A 181 -27.75 1.26 -1.80
CA VAL A 181 -26.48 0.80 -2.37
C VAL A 181 -25.80 -0.15 -1.38
N ALA A 182 -25.15 -1.20 -1.89
CA ALA A 182 -24.22 -2.00 -1.12
C ALA A 182 -22.94 -2.27 -1.89
N LEU A 183 -21.85 -2.44 -1.16
CA LEU A 183 -20.54 -2.76 -1.70
C LEU A 183 -20.08 -4.09 -1.12
N GLN A 184 -19.53 -4.94 -1.95
CA GLN A 184 -19.00 -6.25 -1.59
C GLN A 184 -17.54 -6.36 -2.07
N SER A 185 -16.67 -6.86 -1.23
CA SER A 185 -15.36 -7.44 -1.53
C SER A 185 -15.25 -8.72 -0.73
N TRP A 186 -14.31 -9.59 -1.04
CA TRP A 186 -14.22 -10.86 -0.31
C TRP A 186 -14.11 -10.64 1.21
N GLY A 187 -15.03 -11.21 1.95
CA GLY A 187 -15.10 -11.08 3.42
C GLY A 187 -15.54 -9.72 3.95
N HIS A 188 -15.88 -8.76 3.09
CA HIS A 188 -16.22 -7.40 3.47
C HIS A 188 -17.49 -6.92 2.76
N GLN A 189 -18.41 -6.33 3.52
CA GLN A 189 -19.63 -5.75 2.99
C GLN A 189 -19.96 -4.43 3.66
N LEU A 190 -20.49 -3.48 2.90
CA LEU A 190 -20.95 -2.18 3.39
C LEU A 190 -22.30 -1.82 2.78
N PHE A 191 -23.23 -1.35 3.60
CA PHE A 191 -24.52 -0.82 3.16
C PHE A 191 -24.54 0.69 3.34
N VAL A 192 -24.99 1.41 2.32
CA VAL A 192 -25.13 2.87 2.34
C VAL A 192 -26.44 3.31 1.65
N ASP A 193 -26.92 4.49 2.01
CA ASP A 193 -28.16 5.03 1.43
C ASP A 193 -27.92 5.95 0.23
N SER A 194 -26.66 6.33 -0.04
CA SER A 194 -26.30 7.24 -1.13
C SER A 194 -25.03 6.80 -1.84
N ALA A 195 -25.00 6.95 -3.16
CA ALA A 195 -23.82 6.78 -4.01
C ALA A 195 -22.69 7.78 -3.67
N THR A 196 -23.02 8.89 -3.03
CA THR A 196 -22.07 9.94 -2.62
C THR A 196 -21.61 9.82 -1.17
N ASP A 197 -22.02 8.77 -0.45
CA ASP A 197 -21.50 8.49 0.88
C ASP A 197 -19.96 8.37 0.85
N PRO A 198 -19.23 9.11 1.69
CA PRO A 198 -17.76 9.09 1.67
C PRO A 198 -17.15 7.71 1.94
N ARG A 199 -17.89 6.83 2.63
CA ARG A 199 -17.47 5.45 2.90
C ARG A 199 -17.36 4.61 1.62
N VAL A 200 -18.10 4.97 0.54
CA VAL A 200 -18.00 4.30 -0.76
C VAL A 200 -16.58 4.39 -1.32
N GLY A 201 -16.01 5.61 -1.32
CA GLY A 201 -14.63 5.82 -1.79
C GLY A 201 -13.63 5.04 -0.95
N ARG A 202 -13.73 5.13 0.37
CA ARG A 202 -12.82 4.41 1.30
C ARG A 202 -12.88 2.90 1.09
N PHE A 203 -14.07 2.31 0.99
CA PHE A 203 -14.24 0.87 0.74
C PHE A 203 -13.54 0.43 -0.55
N ILE A 204 -13.69 1.21 -1.62
CA ILE A 204 -13.02 0.92 -2.90
C ILE A 204 -11.50 1.03 -2.77
N ASP A 205 -11.00 2.12 -2.19
CA ASP A 205 -9.57 2.41 -2.08
C ASP A 205 -8.82 1.41 -1.19
N ASP A 206 -9.50 0.91 -0.15
CA ASP A 206 -8.90 0.01 0.83
C ASP A 206 -8.99 -1.46 0.42
N LEU A 207 -10.03 -1.87 -0.31
CA LEU A 207 -10.33 -3.29 -0.54
C LEU A 207 -10.17 -3.74 -2.00
N ARG A 208 -10.26 -2.83 -2.99
CA ARG A 208 -10.09 -3.20 -4.39
C ARG A 208 -8.66 -3.66 -4.65
N LEU A 209 -8.53 -4.89 -5.16
CA LEU A 209 -7.24 -5.53 -5.47
C LEU A 209 -6.26 -5.42 -4.29
N ASN A 210 -6.74 -5.70 -3.09
CA ASN A 210 -5.93 -5.71 -1.88
C ASN A 210 -5.43 -7.12 -1.58
N SER A 211 -4.13 -7.37 -1.73
CA SER A 211 -3.52 -8.69 -1.56
C SER A 211 -3.63 -9.28 -0.14
N ALA A 212 -3.89 -8.44 0.88
CA ALA A 212 -4.06 -8.92 2.24
C ALA A 212 -5.42 -9.60 2.49
N VAL A 213 -6.41 -9.35 1.63
CA VAL A 213 -7.79 -9.86 1.78
C VAL A 213 -8.31 -10.60 0.55
N THR A 214 -7.55 -10.63 -0.53
CA THR A 214 -7.94 -11.26 -1.80
C THR A 214 -7.38 -12.68 -1.88
N PRO A 215 -8.22 -13.73 -1.89
CA PRO A 215 -7.76 -15.12 -1.94
C PRO A 215 -6.98 -15.48 -3.21
N GLU A 216 -7.43 -15.00 -4.37
CA GLU A 216 -6.80 -15.23 -5.68
C GLU A 216 -6.21 -13.94 -6.25
N PHE A 217 -5.40 -13.28 -5.44
CA PHE A 217 -4.76 -12.03 -5.85
C PHE A 217 -3.98 -12.18 -7.16
N GLY A 218 -4.30 -11.33 -8.14
CA GLY A 218 -3.67 -11.33 -9.46
C GLY A 218 -4.38 -12.18 -10.51
N ALA A 219 -5.45 -12.89 -10.16
CA ALA A 219 -6.31 -13.56 -11.12
C ALA A 219 -7.01 -12.52 -12.02
N THR A 220 -7.28 -12.90 -13.28
CA THR A 220 -7.84 -11.96 -14.26
C THR A 220 -9.28 -11.58 -13.97
N CYS A 221 -9.60 -10.29 -14.07
CA CYS A 221 -10.97 -9.77 -14.05
C CYS A 221 -11.65 -9.79 -15.43
N THR A 222 -10.88 -9.96 -16.50
CA THR A 222 -11.40 -9.90 -17.87
C THR A 222 -12.03 -11.23 -18.24
N ASN A 223 -13.33 -11.22 -18.54
CA ASN A 223 -14.09 -12.35 -19.06
C ASN A 223 -15.07 -11.87 -20.13
N PRO A 224 -14.61 -11.69 -21.38
CA PRO A 224 -15.42 -11.13 -22.46
C PRO A 224 -16.62 -12.00 -22.83
N ASP A 225 -16.51 -13.32 -22.69
CA ASP A 225 -17.60 -14.24 -22.99
C ASP A 225 -18.74 -14.07 -21.99
N PHE A 226 -18.43 -14.00 -20.70
CA PHE A 226 -19.43 -13.71 -19.68
C PHE A 226 -20.02 -12.31 -19.85
N LYS A 227 -19.21 -11.32 -20.18
CA LYS A 227 -19.68 -9.95 -20.41
C LYS A 227 -20.65 -9.87 -21.58
N ALA A 228 -20.40 -10.62 -22.64
CA ALA A 228 -21.29 -10.68 -23.81
C ALA A 228 -22.59 -11.46 -23.52
N ASN A 229 -22.51 -12.52 -22.73
CA ASN A 229 -23.62 -13.42 -22.42
C ASN A 229 -23.62 -13.75 -20.91
N PRO A 230 -24.03 -12.82 -20.05
CA PRO A 230 -24.09 -13.08 -18.61
C PRO A 230 -25.03 -14.24 -18.30
N SER A 231 -24.62 -15.14 -17.42
CA SER A 231 -25.50 -16.18 -16.90
C SER A 231 -26.74 -15.56 -16.25
N PRO A 232 -27.94 -16.05 -16.54
CA PRO A 232 -29.14 -15.51 -15.92
C PRO A 232 -29.11 -15.75 -14.41
N PRO A 233 -29.70 -14.86 -13.59
CA PRO A 233 -29.91 -15.09 -12.18
C PRO A 233 -30.71 -16.38 -11.96
N ASP A 234 -30.44 -17.08 -10.87
CA ASP A 234 -31.18 -18.27 -10.52
C ASP A 234 -32.66 -17.96 -10.31
N PRO A 235 -33.56 -18.76 -10.84
CA PRO A 235 -35.02 -18.52 -10.71
C PRO A 235 -35.51 -18.54 -9.25
N SER A 236 -34.71 -19.06 -8.32
CA SER A 236 -35.01 -19.11 -6.89
C SER A 236 -34.62 -17.81 -6.11
N GLY A 237 -34.35 -16.71 -6.77
CA GLY A 237 -34.11 -15.39 -6.14
C GLY A 237 -35.27 -14.83 -5.30
N ALA A 238 -36.41 -15.54 -5.23
CA ALA A 238 -37.41 -15.35 -4.19
C ALA A 238 -36.85 -15.89 -2.86
N ALA A 239 -36.83 -15.03 -1.83
CA ALA A 239 -36.47 -15.38 -0.46
C ALA A 239 -37.03 -16.78 -0.11
N ALA A 240 -36.13 -17.69 0.35
CA ALA A 240 -36.56 -18.97 0.89
C ALA A 240 -37.66 -18.70 1.93
N PRO A 241 -38.81 -19.39 1.89
CA PRO A 241 -39.81 -19.22 2.93
C PRO A 241 -39.16 -19.57 4.26
N SER A 242 -39.24 -18.67 5.22
CA SER A 242 -38.86 -18.92 6.60
C SER A 242 -39.45 -20.25 7.01
N ALA A 243 -38.60 -21.24 7.34
CA ALA A 243 -39.08 -22.49 7.92
C ALA A 243 -39.85 -22.10 9.20
N SER A 244 -41.16 -22.12 9.13
CA SER A 244 -42.02 -22.03 10.30
C SER A 244 -41.65 -23.21 11.18
N ALA A 245 -41.06 -22.92 12.34
CA ALA A 245 -40.90 -23.90 13.38
C ALA A 245 -42.30 -24.39 13.78
N THR A 246 -42.67 -25.53 13.30
CA THR A 246 -43.85 -26.25 13.81
C THR A 246 -43.41 -26.83 15.14
N ALA A 247 -43.78 -26.18 16.22
CA ALA A 247 -43.77 -26.80 17.55
C ALA A 247 -44.88 -27.84 17.56
N GLY A 248 -44.50 -29.11 17.80
CA GLY A 248 -45.33 -30.22 18.20
C GLY A 248 -44.80 -30.78 19.52
#